data_023aebf12bf4d3773e0d5d13f75f443d
#
_entry.id   023aebf12bf4d3773e0d5d13f75f443d
#
_cell.length_a   1.000
_cell.length_b   1.000
_cell.length_c   1.000
_cell.angle_alpha   90.00
_cell.angle_beta   90.00
_cell.angle_gamma   90.00
#
_symmetry.space_group_name_H-M   'P 1'
#
loop_
_entity.id
_entity.type
_entity.pdbx_description
1 polymer ?
#
loop_
_entity_poly.entity_id
_entity_poly.type
_entity_poly.pdbx_seq_one_letter_code
_entity_poly.pdbx_strand_id
1 'polypeptide(L)'
;ATGVGMLVATSCFISLASGTSMVGTPFIIAIVTACLLNMIVITSISELNAVMPNLTGGLAQYMLAGLGPVATIIAMLGGYIIANIFAAPAEGAMFANVMNDFLGNGIPPAVWSVSLTVILVVINLMGVNMSALVQSIIASFMVISLLILGIIGAFGLGSGETVTQTVELNVGIKDVLPLTAVAFWFFIDSEFIVPIGCLLYTSPSPRDR
;
A
#
# COMPACT_ATOMS: atom_id res chain seq x y z
N ALA A 1 8.75 10.14 -0.57
CA ALA A 1 7.93 10.12 0.65
C ALA A 1 6.45 9.79 0.33
N THR A 2 5.79 10.55 -0.56
CA THR A 2 4.37 10.36 -0.90
C THR A 2 4.08 8.95 -1.47
N GLY A 3 4.95 8.44 -2.33
CA GLY A 3 4.79 7.09 -2.90
C GLY A 3 4.89 5.98 -1.85
N VAL A 4 5.77 6.12 -0.86
CA VAL A 4 5.89 5.16 0.25
C VAL A 4 4.64 5.23 1.13
N GLY A 5 4.10 6.42 1.37
CA GLY A 5 2.89 6.58 2.16
C GLY A 5 1.64 5.98 1.53
N MET A 6 1.61 5.81 0.20
CA MET A 6 0.53 5.12 -0.50
C MET A 6 0.62 3.59 -0.37
N LEU A 7 1.83 3.05 -0.33
CA LEU A 7 2.07 1.61 -0.23
C LEU A 7 1.80 1.06 1.18
N VAL A 8 1.97 1.88 2.21
CA VAL A 8 1.90 1.41 3.60
C VAL A 8 0.53 1.73 4.19
N ALA A 9 -0.39 0.81 4.03
CA ALA A 9 -1.73 0.87 4.61
C ALA A 9 -1.81 0.13 5.95
N THR A 10 -2.85 0.37 6.73
CA THR A 10 -3.08 -0.31 8.02
C THR A 10 -3.16 -1.83 7.84
N SER A 11 -3.77 -2.28 6.74
CA SER A 11 -3.86 -3.70 6.38
C SER A 11 -2.51 -4.37 6.21
N CYS A 12 -1.48 -3.65 5.77
CA CYS A 12 -0.13 -4.19 5.62
C CYS A 12 0.44 -4.68 6.96
N PHE A 13 0.29 -3.89 8.03
CA PHE A 13 0.78 -4.29 9.37
C PHE A 13 0.03 -5.51 9.90
N ILE A 14 -1.30 -5.50 9.79
CA ILE A 14 -2.14 -6.61 10.27
C ILE A 14 -1.85 -7.88 9.47
N SER A 15 -1.76 -7.77 8.15
CA SER A 15 -1.49 -8.91 7.28
C SER A 15 -0.07 -9.45 7.48
N LEU A 16 0.93 -8.59 7.71
CA LEU A 16 2.29 -9.01 8.01
C LEU A 16 2.34 -9.81 9.32
N ALA A 17 1.76 -9.26 10.38
CA ALA A 17 1.75 -9.92 11.69
C ALA A 17 0.95 -11.23 11.65
N SER A 18 -0.26 -11.23 11.08
CA SER A 18 -1.11 -12.41 10.98
C SER A 18 -0.50 -13.46 10.03
N GLY A 19 -0.01 -13.06 8.88
CA GLY A 19 0.58 -13.98 7.90
C GLY A 19 1.82 -14.67 8.43
N THR A 20 2.72 -13.93 9.08
CA THR A 20 3.93 -14.50 9.68
C THR A 20 3.61 -15.41 10.87
N SER A 21 2.63 -15.04 11.71
CA SER A 21 2.25 -15.85 12.88
C SER A 21 1.50 -17.13 12.51
N MET A 22 0.67 -17.11 11.47
CA MET A 22 -0.16 -18.26 11.07
C MET A 22 0.56 -19.24 10.17
N VAL A 23 1.41 -18.75 9.26
CA VAL A 23 1.99 -19.56 8.18
C VAL A 23 3.53 -19.62 8.27
N GLY A 24 4.16 -18.63 8.91
CA GLY A 24 5.61 -18.61 9.11
C GLY A 24 6.42 -18.39 7.83
N THR A 25 7.46 -19.19 7.63
CA THR A 25 8.44 -19.08 6.52
C THR A 25 7.83 -19.02 5.12
N PRO A 26 6.80 -19.82 4.76
CA PRO A 26 6.14 -19.71 3.44
C PRO A 26 5.64 -18.31 3.13
N PHE A 27 5.15 -17.58 4.12
CA PHE A 27 4.66 -16.21 3.92
C PHE A 27 5.80 -15.22 3.64
N ILE A 28 6.95 -15.39 4.29
CA ILE A 28 8.14 -14.57 4.03
C ILE A 28 8.62 -14.76 2.58
N ILE A 29 8.68 -16.02 2.11
CA ILE A 29 9.03 -16.34 0.73
C ILE A 29 8.02 -15.73 -0.24
N ALA A 30 6.73 -15.79 0.09
CA ALA A 30 5.67 -15.21 -0.70
C ALA A 30 5.81 -13.67 -0.83
N ILE A 31 6.15 -12.96 0.26
CA ILE A 31 6.40 -11.52 0.23
C ILE A 31 7.59 -11.18 -0.69
N VAL A 32 8.69 -11.91 -0.56
CA VAL A 32 9.87 -11.69 -1.42
C VAL A 32 9.52 -11.94 -2.89
N THR A 33 8.77 -13.01 -3.17
CA THR A 33 8.31 -13.32 -4.53
C THR A 33 7.39 -12.22 -5.07
N ALA A 34 6.42 -11.76 -4.29
CA ALA A 34 5.53 -10.66 -4.65
C ALA A 34 6.30 -9.36 -4.91
N CYS A 35 7.31 -9.06 -4.09
CA CYS A 35 8.20 -7.92 -4.28
C CYS A 35 8.91 -7.97 -5.63
N LEU A 36 9.53 -9.09 -5.97
CA LEU A 36 10.23 -9.28 -7.24
C LEU A 36 9.30 -9.14 -8.44
N LEU A 37 8.10 -9.73 -8.37
CA LEU A 37 7.10 -9.59 -9.43
C LEU A 37 6.61 -8.13 -9.55
N ASN A 38 6.39 -7.45 -8.44
CA ASN A 38 5.99 -6.04 -8.47
C ASN A 38 7.08 -5.13 -9.02
N MET A 39 8.36 -5.43 -8.80
CA MET A 39 9.46 -4.69 -9.43
C MET A 39 9.40 -4.77 -10.97
N ILE A 40 8.98 -5.90 -11.53
CA ILE A 40 8.77 -6.04 -12.99
C ILE A 40 7.63 -5.11 -13.45
N VAL A 41 6.55 -5.03 -12.69
CA VAL A 41 5.42 -4.13 -12.99
C VAL A 41 5.87 -2.67 -12.97
N ILE A 42 6.59 -2.25 -11.92
CA ILE A 42 7.07 -0.88 -11.77
C ILE A 42 8.07 -0.50 -12.88
N THR A 43 8.98 -1.40 -13.25
CA THR A 43 9.92 -1.16 -14.36
C THR A 43 9.19 -0.98 -15.68
N SER A 44 8.17 -1.81 -15.97
CA SER A 44 7.34 -1.67 -17.16
C SER A 44 6.60 -0.33 -17.20
N ILE A 45 6.04 0.11 -16.07
CA ILE A 45 5.39 1.43 -15.98
C ILE A 45 6.42 2.56 -16.17
N SER A 46 7.61 2.42 -15.64
CA SER A 46 8.70 3.39 -15.81
C SER A 46 9.13 3.52 -17.28
N GLU A 47 9.23 2.40 -18.00
CA GLU A 47 9.53 2.39 -19.43
C GLU A 47 8.40 3.05 -20.24
N LEU A 48 7.14 2.76 -19.94
CA LEU A 48 5.99 3.40 -20.57
C LEU A 48 6.02 4.92 -20.37
N ASN A 49 6.36 5.38 -19.18
CA ASN A 49 6.51 6.81 -18.88
C ASN A 49 7.67 7.45 -19.67
N ALA A 50 8.76 6.71 -19.86
CA ALA A 50 9.91 7.19 -20.64
C ALA A 50 9.59 7.27 -22.15
N VAL A 51 8.81 6.35 -22.66
CA VAL A 51 8.40 6.32 -24.09
C VAL A 51 7.28 7.31 -24.39
N MET A 52 6.42 7.60 -23.41
CA MET A 52 5.24 8.46 -23.58
C MET A 52 5.23 9.61 -22.55
N PRO A 53 6.26 10.48 -22.50
CA PRO A 53 6.42 11.47 -21.43
C PRO A 53 5.36 12.59 -21.46
N ASN A 54 4.70 12.79 -22.59
CA ASN A 54 3.69 13.86 -22.79
C ASN A 54 2.25 13.38 -22.51
N LEU A 55 2.04 12.12 -22.15
CA LEU A 55 0.71 11.64 -21.80
C LEU A 55 0.38 12.01 -20.35
N THR A 56 -0.55 12.95 -20.22
CA THR A 56 -1.10 13.41 -18.95
C THR A 56 -2.38 12.65 -18.66
N GLY A 57 -2.41 11.82 -17.65
CA GLY A 57 -3.60 11.04 -17.30
C GLY A 57 -3.25 9.69 -16.63
N GLY A 58 -1.96 9.48 -16.40
CA GLY A 58 -1.46 8.34 -15.66
C GLY A 58 -1.70 7.01 -16.36
N LEU A 59 -1.93 5.98 -15.56
CA LEU A 59 -2.05 4.60 -16.01
C LEU A 59 -3.14 4.39 -17.08
N ALA A 60 -4.28 5.10 -16.95
CA ALA A 60 -5.38 4.99 -17.89
C ALA A 60 -4.99 5.39 -19.32
N GLN A 61 -4.15 6.41 -19.47
CA GLN A 61 -3.67 6.87 -20.78
C GLN A 61 -2.68 5.88 -21.43
N TYR A 62 -1.80 5.28 -20.62
CA TYR A 62 -0.91 4.23 -21.13
C TYR A 62 -1.69 3.00 -21.60
N MET A 63 -2.72 2.59 -20.86
CA MET A 63 -3.60 1.50 -21.25
C MET A 63 -4.40 1.84 -22.50
N LEU A 64 -4.91 3.08 -22.60
CA LEU A 64 -5.64 3.54 -23.77
C LEU A 64 -4.78 3.52 -25.04
N ALA A 65 -3.54 3.97 -24.94
CA ALA A 65 -2.61 3.99 -26.05
C ALA A 65 -2.16 2.59 -26.49
N GLY A 66 -1.98 1.65 -25.54
CA GLY A 66 -1.48 0.31 -25.81
C GLY A 66 -2.55 -0.74 -26.10
N LEU A 67 -3.68 -0.70 -25.40
CA LEU A 67 -4.71 -1.75 -25.41
C LEU A 67 -6.04 -1.29 -26.02
N GLY A 68 -6.19 0.01 -26.28
CA GLY A 68 -7.42 0.58 -26.82
C GLY A 68 -8.53 0.81 -25.77
N PRO A 69 -9.65 1.44 -26.17
CA PRO A 69 -10.64 1.97 -25.23
C PRO A 69 -11.40 0.90 -24.46
N VAL A 70 -11.75 -0.22 -25.07
CA VAL A 70 -12.56 -1.25 -24.41
C VAL A 70 -11.79 -1.93 -23.29
N ALA A 71 -10.55 -2.35 -23.56
CA ALA A 71 -9.69 -2.96 -22.54
C ALA A 71 -9.38 -1.99 -21.39
N THR A 72 -9.16 -0.71 -21.71
CA THR A 72 -8.93 0.34 -20.72
C THR A 72 -10.13 0.53 -19.80
N ILE A 73 -11.35 0.62 -20.36
CA ILE A 73 -12.57 0.79 -19.55
C ILE A 73 -12.76 -0.40 -18.61
N ILE A 74 -12.61 -1.63 -19.11
CA ILE A 74 -12.76 -2.83 -18.28
C ILE A 74 -11.72 -2.86 -17.15
N ALA A 75 -10.45 -2.59 -17.45
CA ALA A 75 -9.38 -2.62 -16.48
C ALA A 75 -9.49 -1.50 -15.44
N MET A 76 -9.80 -0.27 -15.90
CA MET A 76 -9.93 0.87 -14.99
C MET A 76 -11.21 0.80 -14.14
N LEU A 77 -12.32 0.33 -14.70
CA LEU A 77 -13.55 0.16 -13.93
C LEU A 77 -13.39 -0.95 -12.90
N GLY A 78 -12.90 -2.13 -13.30
CA GLY A 78 -12.76 -3.30 -12.42
C GLY A 78 -11.59 -3.17 -11.47
N GLY A 79 -10.39 -2.98 -11.99
CA GLY A 79 -9.15 -3.00 -11.21
C GLY A 79 -8.86 -1.72 -10.44
N TYR A 80 -9.44 -0.58 -10.84
CA TYR A 80 -9.17 0.70 -10.20
C TYR A 80 -10.36 1.24 -9.41
N ILE A 81 -11.50 1.44 -10.04
CA ILE A 81 -12.67 2.08 -9.40
C ILE A 81 -13.33 1.11 -8.42
N ILE A 82 -13.73 -0.08 -8.89
CA ILE A 82 -14.45 -1.05 -8.06
C ILE A 82 -13.56 -1.54 -6.91
N ALA A 83 -12.30 -1.87 -7.19
CA ALA A 83 -11.35 -2.29 -6.15
C ALA A 83 -11.23 -1.25 -5.03
N ASN A 84 -11.08 0.03 -5.35
CA ASN A 84 -10.97 1.09 -4.35
C ASN A 84 -12.26 1.36 -3.58
N ILE A 85 -13.44 1.16 -4.18
CA ILE A 85 -14.72 1.26 -3.47
C ILE A 85 -14.81 0.24 -2.33
N PHE A 86 -14.24 -0.96 -2.51
CA PHE A 86 -14.24 -1.99 -1.47
C PHE A 86 -13.02 -1.91 -0.54
N ALA A 87 -11.86 -1.48 -1.04
CA ALA A 87 -10.64 -1.36 -0.24
C ALA A 87 -10.75 -0.30 0.86
N ALA A 88 -11.29 0.88 0.55
CA ALA A 88 -11.37 1.97 1.51
C ALA A 88 -12.21 1.65 2.77
N PRO A 89 -13.41 1.05 2.68
CA PRO A 89 -14.14 0.58 3.86
C PRO A 89 -13.43 -0.53 4.63
N ALA A 90 -12.70 -1.42 3.95
CA ALA A 90 -11.95 -2.49 4.60
C ALA A 90 -10.81 -1.90 5.46
N GLU A 91 -10.04 -0.94 4.93
CA GLU A 91 -9.02 -0.21 5.70
C GLU A 91 -9.62 0.54 6.88
N GLY A 92 -10.76 1.19 6.70
CA GLY A 92 -11.49 1.87 7.77
C GLY A 92 -11.93 0.91 8.88
N ALA A 93 -12.38 -0.29 8.52
CA ALA A 93 -12.76 -1.31 9.49
C ALA A 93 -11.54 -1.86 10.27
N MET A 94 -10.42 -2.08 9.58
CA MET A 94 -9.17 -2.51 10.23
C MET A 94 -8.64 -1.45 11.20
N PHE A 95 -8.66 -0.18 10.79
CA PHE A 95 -8.33 0.95 11.68
C PHE A 95 -9.22 0.97 12.92
N ALA A 96 -10.53 0.79 12.75
CA ALA A 96 -11.48 0.80 13.85
C ALA A 96 -11.23 -0.35 14.85
N ASN A 97 -10.87 -1.54 14.36
CA ASN A 97 -10.51 -2.67 15.22
C ASN A 97 -9.26 -2.36 16.03
N VAL A 98 -8.20 -1.84 15.42
CA VAL A 98 -6.97 -1.43 16.13
C VAL A 98 -7.27 -0.38 17.19
N MET A 99 -8.10 0.63 16.88
CA MET A 99 -8.47 1.64 17.86
C MET A 99 -9.27 1.08 19.05
N ASN A 100 -10.16 0.13 18.79
CA ASN A 100 -10.91 -0.55 19.86
C ASN A 100 -10.01 -1.45 20.71
N ASP A 101 -9.04 -2.14 20.11
CA ASP A 101 -8.07 -2.95 20.86
C ASP A 101 -7.18 -2.08 21.75
N PHE A 102 -6.84 -0.87 21.28
CA PHE A 102 -5.95 0.04 22.00
C PHE A 102 -6.67 0.88 23.08
N LEU A 103 -7.87 1.39 22.78
CA LEU A 103 -8.62 2.32 23.65
C LEU A 103 -9.78 1.64 24.40
N GLY A 104 -10.05 0.36 24.12
CA GLY A 104 -11.18 -0.37 24.67
C GLY A 104 -12.46 -0.27 23.81
N ASN A 105 -13.33 -1.26 23.96
CA ASN A 105 -14.54 -1.45 23.14
C ASN A 105 -15.71 -0.52 23.49
N GLY A 106 -15.45 0.67 24.00
CA GLY A 106 -16.49 1.63 24.40
C GLY A 106 -17.11 2.43 23.26
N ILE A 107 -16.47 2.45 22.07
CA ILE A 107 -16.91 3.22 20.92
C ILE A 107 -17.23 2.28 19.76
N PRO A 108 -18.39 2.42 19.10
CA PRO A 108 -18.72 1.60 17.94
C PRO A 108 -17.67 1.73 16.83
N PRO A 109 -17.27 0.62 16.17
CA PRO A 109 -16.26 0.64 15.09
C PRO A 109 -16.60 1.62 13.95
N ALA A 110 -17.88 1.78 13.64
CA ALA A 110 -18.34 2.73 12.62
C ALA A 110 -17.96 4.19 12.94
N VAL A 111 -17.92 4.58 14.22
CA VAL A 111 -17.53 5.93 14.62
C VAL A 111 -16.06 6.19 14.31
N TRP A 112 -15.19 5.20 14.56
CA TRP A 112 -13.77 5.29 14.23
C TRP A 112 -13.54 5.40 12.72
N SER A 113 -14.18 4.54 11.93
CA SER A 113 -14.06 4.55 10.46
C SER A 113 -14.56 5.86 9.84
N VAL A 114 -15.72 6.35 10.30
CA VAL A 114 -16.29 7.61 9.82
C VAL A 114 -15.41 8.80 10.22
N SER A 115 -14.92 8.81 11.46
CA SER A 115 -14.03 9.89 11.95
C SER A 115 -12.74 9.95 11.13
N LEU A 116 -12.11 8.81 10.87
CA LEU A 116 -10.93 8.74 10.00
C LEU A 116 -11.24 9.29 8.61
N THR A 117 -12.33 8.85 8.00
CA THR A 117 -12.74 9.30 6.66
C THR A 117 -12.95 10.81 6.63
N VAL A 118 -13.65 11.38 7.62
CA VAL A 118 -13.88 12.83 7.71
C VAL A 118 -12.56 13.59 7.85
N ILE A 119 -11.65 13.12 8.70
CA ILE A 119 -10.33 13.75 8.87
C ILE A 119 -9.55 13.73 7.55
N LEU A 120 -9.52 12.60 6.85
CA LEU A 120 -8.82 12.49 5.58
C LEU A 120 -9.44 13.39 4.49
N VAL A 121 -10.77 13.48 4.44
CA VAL A 121 -11.48 14.40 3.52
C VAL A 121 -11.10 15.85 3.81
N VAL A 122 -11.13 16.27 5.08
CA VAL A 122 -10.74 17.64 5.47
C VAL A 122 -9.29 17.93 5.07
N ILE A 123 -8.35 17.03 5.33
CA ILE A 123 -6.94 17.20 4.95
C ILE A 123 -6.81 17.34 3.42
N ASN A 124 -7.54 16.53 2.66
CA ASN A 124 -7.51 16.62 1.20
C ASN A 124 -8.12 17.94 0.68
N LEU A 125 -9.18 18.43 1.30
CA LEU A 125 -9.78 19.75 0.97
C LEU A 125 -8.84 20.93 1.28
N MET A 126 -7.89 20.77 2.20
CA MET A 126 -6.85 21.78 2.48
C MET A 126 -5.79 21.88 1.38
N GLY A 127 -5.84 21.00 0.39
CA GLY A 127 -4.99 21.02 -0.79
C GLY A 127 -3.88 20.00 -0.80
N VAL A 128 -3.32 19.79 -1.99
CA VAL A 128 -2.35 18.73 -2.29
C VAL A 128 -1.09 18.82 -1.42
N ASN A 129 -0.60 20.03 -1.14
CA ASN A 129 0.61 20.23 -0.35
C ASN A 129 0.42 19.78 1.10
N MET A 130 -0.75 20.08 1.70
CA MET A 130 -1.06 19.66 3.06
C MET A 130 -1.25 18.16 3.13
N SER A 131 -1.98 17.59 2.20
CA SER A 131 -2.16 16.14 2.10
C SER A 131 -0.82 15.41 1.96
N ALA A 132 0.07 15.89 1.08
CA ALA A 132 1.40 15.31 0.88
C ALA A 132 2.30 15.44 2.13
N LEU A 133 2.21 16.55 2.86
CA LEU A 133 2.95 16.74 4.11
C LEU A 133 2.50 15.74 5.18
N VAL A 134 1.20 15.66 5.44
CA VAL A 134 0.62 14.73 6.42
C VAL A 134 0.97 13.29 6.07
N GLN A 135 0.80 12.90 4.81
CA GLN A 135 1.15 11.57 4.32
C GLN A 135 2.64 11.27 4.51
N SER A 136 3.53 12.23 4.24
CA SER A 136 4.97 12.06 4.42
C SER A 136 5.36 11.87 5.89
N ILE A 137 4.72 12.58 6.80
CA ILE A 137 4.95 12.45 8.25
C ILE A 137 4.50 11.06 8.71
N ILE A 138 3.29 10.65 8.36
CA ILE A 138 2.72 9.34 8.73
C ILE A 138 3.59 8.22 8.16
N ALA A 139 3.94 8.26 6.87
CA ALA A 139 4.78 7.27 6.23
C ALA A 139 6.16 7.14 6.89
N SER A 140 6.78 8.27 7.22
CA SER A 140 8.08 8.27 7.92
C SER A 140 7.98 7.62 9.29
N PHE A 141 6.93 7.96 10.05
CA PHE A 141 6.69 7.35 11.36
C PHE A 141 6.47 5.84 11.25
N MET A 142 5.70 5.38 10.26
CA MET A 142 5.44 3.97 10.03
C MET A 142 6.71 3.21 9.66
N VAL A 143 7.53 3.73 8.73
CA VAL A 143 8.79 3.10 8.34
C VAL A 143 9.75 3.01 9.52
N ILE A 144 9.89 4.08 10.31
CA ILE A 144 10.73 4.08 11.50
C ILE A 144 10.24 3.06 12.53
N SER A 145 8.93 2.98 12.76
CA SER A 145 8.35 2.00 13.68
C SER A 145 8.61 0.56 13.25
N LEU A 146 8.46 0.27 11.95
CA LEU A 146 8.77 -1.06 11.40
C LEU A 146 10.25 -1.42 11.54
N LEU A 147 11.15 -0.46 11.29
CA LEU A 147 12.58 -0.67 11.44
C LEU A 147 12.94 -0.95 12.90
N ILE A 148 12.39 -0.19 13.84
CA ILE A 148 12.60 -0.40 15.28
C ILE A 148 12.08 -1.78 15.69
N LEU A 149 10.86 -2.14 15.30
CA LEU A 149 10.30 -3.46 15.59
C LEU A 149 11.13 -4.58 14.97
N GLY A 150 11.59 -4.41 13.74
CA GLY A 150 12.48 -5.37 13.08
C GLY A 150 13.81 -5.55 13.80
N ILE A 151 14.42 -4.45 14.27
CA ILE A 151 15.66 -4.48 15.05
C ILE A 151 15.42 -5.16 16.40
N ILE A 152 14.38 -4.80 17.13
CA ILE A 152 14.03 -5.41 18.41
C ILE A 152 13.83 -6.91 18.23
N GLY A 153 13.10 -7.33 17.19
CA GLY A 153 12.88 -8.75 16.90
C GLY A 153 14.16 -9.50 16.51
N ALA A 154 15.00 -8.90 15.64
CA ALA A 154 16.25 -9.51 15.19
C ALA A 154 17.27 -9.73 16.32
N PHE A 155 17.32 -8.83 17.29
CA PHE A 155 18.23 -8.92 18.44
C PHE A 155 17.61 -9.59 19.67
N GLY A 156 16.35 -10.07 19.58
CA GLY A 156 15.67 -10.72 20.70
C GLY A 156 15.46 -9.81 21.92
N LEU A 157 15.36 -8.49 21.72
CA LEU A 157 15.19 -7.49 22.77
C LEU A 157 13.75 -7.40 23.29
N GLY A 158 12.83 -8.19 22.74
CA GLY A 158 11.43 -8.25 23.18
C GLY A 158 11.29 -9.01 24.51
N SER A 159 10.32 -8.59 25.33
CA SER A 159 10.00 -9.24 26.62
C SER A 159 9.09 -10.48 26.47
N GLY A 160 8.78 -10.90 25.24
CA GLY A 160 7.95 -12.06 24.95
C GLY A 160 8.75 -13.37 24.91
N GLU A 161 8.04 -14.49 25.05
CA GLU A 161 8.62 -15.80 24.75
C GLU A 161 9.12 -15.79 23.30
N THR A 162 10.40 -16.12 23.11
CA THR A 162 10.97 -16.34 21.79
C THR A 162 10.27 -17.55 21.18
N VAL A 163 9.28 -17.33 20.35
CA VAL A 163 8.73 -18.39 19.50
C VAL A 163 9.84 -18.77 18.52
N THR A 164 10.61 -19.78 18.85
CA THR A 164 11.51 -20.44 17.93
C THR A 164 10.67 -21.12 16.86
N GLN A 165 10.25 -20.35 15.86
CA GLN A 165 9.72 -20.96 14.64
C GLN A 165 10.88 -21.68 13.98
N THR A 166 10.81 -22.99 13.94
CA THR A 166 11.68 -23.80 13.11
C THR A 166 11.44 -23.37 11.67
N VAL A 167 12.48 -22.82 11.04
CA VAL A 167 12.45 -22.45 9.62
C VAL A 167 12.26 -23.74 8.83
N GLU A 168 11.03 -24.07 8.47
CA GLU A 168 10.76 -25.19 7.59
C GLU A 168 11.20 -24.81 6.18
N LEU A 169 12.36 -25.33 5.77
CA LEU A 169 12.89 -25.14 4.40
C LEU A 169 12.18 -25.99 3.35
N ASN A 170 11.31 -26.91 3.75
CA ASN A 170 10.60 -27.80 2.85
C ASN A 170 9.26 -27.21 2.41
N VAL A 171 9.32 -26.03 1.78
CA VAL A 171 8.15 -25.28 1.32
C VAL A 171 7.91 -25.54 -0.15
N GLY A 172 6.76 -26.11 -0.48
CA GLY A 172 6.35 -26.36 -1.86
C GLY A 172 5.82 -25.11 -2.57
N ILE A 173 5.95 -25.06 -3.89
CA ILE A 173 5.37 -23.98 -4.72
C ILE A 173 3.86 -23.85 -4.49
N LYS A 174 3.16 -24.95 -4.24
CA LYS A 174 1.71 -24.96 -3.97
C LYS A 174 1.33 -24.22 -2.70
N ASP A 175 2.23 -24.14 -1.74
CA ASP A 175 2.02 -23.44 -0.46
C ASP A 175 2.32 -21.94 -0.60
N VAL A 176 3.31 -21.59 -1.41
CA VAL A 176 3.76 -20.21 -1.61
C VAL A 176 2.86 -19.45 -2.59
N LEU A 177 2.38 -20.09 -3.65
CA LEU A 177 1.66 -19.41 -4.73
C LEU A 177 0.38 -18.70 -4.28
N PRO A 178 -0.52 -19.31 -3.49
CA PRO A 178 -1.69 -18.60 -2.94
C PRO A 178 -1.31 -17.46 -2.01
N LEU A 179 -0.26 -17.65 -1.20
CA LEU A 179 0.25 -16.63 -0.29
C LEU A 179 0.89 -15.47 -1.02
N THR A 180 1.50 -15.70 -2.19
CA THR A 180 2.04 -14.64 -3.04
C THR A 180 0.93 -13.70 -3.52
N ALA A 181 -0.25 -14.22 -3.85
CA ALA A 181 -1.40 -13.38 -4.23
C ALA A 181 -1.85 -12.47 -3.07
N VAL A 182 -1.86 -13.00 -1.85
CA VAL A 182 -2.13 -12.19 -0.64
C VAL A 182 -1.00 -11.19 -0.38
N ALA A 183 0.24 -11.61 -0.54
CA ALA A 183 1.42 -10.77 -0.35
C ALA A 183 1.52 -9.63 -1.38
N PHE A 184 0.93 -9.78 -2.57
CA PHE A 184 0.82 -8.68 -3.54
C PHE A 184 0.12 -7.45 -2.97
N TRP A 185 -0.78 -7.63 -2.00
CA TRP A 185 -1.46 -6.52 -1.33
C TRP A 185 -0.49 -5.52 -0.69
N PHE A 186 0.70 -5.95 -0.28
CA PHE A 186 1.73 -5.05 0.28
C PHE A 186 2.34 -4.09 -0.74
N PHE A 187 2.17 -4.37 -2.02
CA PHE A 187 2.79 -3.66 -3.12
C PHE A 187 1.77 -2.99 -4.05
N ILE A 188 0.47 -3.21 -3.83
CA ILE A 188 -0.61 -2.49 -4.50
C ILE A 188 -0.46 -1.00 -4.18
N ASP A 189 -0.91 -0.15 -5.08
CA ASP A 189 -0.84 1.31 -5.03
C ASP A 189 0.53 1.91 -5.43
N SER A 190 1.54 1.10 -5.74
CA SER A 190 2.80 1.60 -6.32
C SER A 190 2.58 2.33 -7.65
N GLU A 191 1.59 1.92 -8.43
CA GLU A 191 1.18 2.51 -9.69
C GLU A 191 0.50 3.89 -9.53
N PHE A 192 -0.03 4.23 -8.36
CA PHE A 192 -0.63 5.54 -8.08
C PHE A 192 0.40 6.69 -8.02
N ILE A 193 1.68 6.36 -8.03
CA ILE A 193 2.75 7.38 -8.18
C ILE A 193 2.67 8.07 -9.55
N VAL A 194 2.22 7.38 -10.59
CA VAL A 194 2.19 7.90 -11.97
C VAL A 194 1.28 9.13 -12.10
N PRO A 195 0.01 9.10 -11.64
CA PRO A 195 -0.84 10.29 -11.65
C PRO A 195 -0.29 11.47 -10.84
N ILE A 196 0.42 11.20 -9.73
CA ILE A 196 1.03 12.24 -8.90
C ILE A 196 2.20 12.89 -9.63
N GLY A 197 3.00 12.13 -10.36
CA GLY A 197 4.05 12.64 -11.23
C GLY A 197 3.49 13.65 -12.22
N CYS A 198 2.38 13.36 -12.87
CA CYS A 198 1.71 14.28 -13.78
C CYS A 198 1.30 15.60 -13.10
N LEU A 199 0.81 15.57 -11.87
CA LEU A 199 0.44 16.77 -11.12
C LEU A 199 1.66 17.64 -10.77
N LEU A 200 2.81 17.04 -10.53
CA LEU A 200 4.05 17.75 -10.21
C LEU A 200 4.67 18.43 -11.45
N TYR A 201 4.55 17.80 -12.62
CA TYR A 201 5.09 18.34 -13.88
C TYR A 201 4.17 19.37 -14.56
N THR A 202 2.87 19.33 -14.31
CA THR A 202 1.89 20.26 -14.92
C THR A 202 1.65 21.52 -14.08
N SER A 203 2.16 21.59 -12.86
CA SER A 203 2.13 22.83 -12.07
C SER A 203 3.23 23.75 -12.58
N PRO A 204 2.91 24.89 -13.24
CA PRO A 204 3.91 25.85 -13.64
C PRO A 204 4.62 26.35 -12.39
N SER A 205 5.93 26.16 -12.34
CA SER A 205 6.75 26.69 -11.26
C SER A 205 6.53 28.21 -11.16
N PRO A 206 6.34 28.78 -9.96
CA PRO A 206 6.28 30.23 -9.79
C PRO A 206 7.50 30.98 -10.33
N ARG A 207 8.57 30.25 -10.68
CA ARG A 207 9.81 30.80 -11.27
C ARG A 207 9.76 30.99 -12.80
N ASP A 208 8.73 30.43 -13.44
CA ASP A 208 8.56 30.51 -14.92
C ASP A 208 7.52 31.55 -15.33
N ARG A 209 7.15 32.47 -14.41
CA ARG A 209 6.34 33.67 -14.68
C ARG A 209 7.15 34.95 -14.52
#